data_e8342b0c83883b87cfe5346fdaadfb3d
#
_entry.id   e8342b0c83883b87cfe5346fdaadfb3d
#
_cell.length_a   1.000
_cell.length_b   1.000
_cell.length_c   1.000
_cell.angle_alpha   90.00
_cell.angle_beta   90.00
_cell.angle_gamma   90.00
#
_symmetry.space_group_name_H-M   'P 1'
#
loop_
_entity.id
_entity.type
_entity.pdbx_description
1 polymer ?
#
loop_
_entity_poly.entity_id
_entity_poly.type
_entity_poly.pdbx_seq_one_letter_code
_entity_poly.pdbx_strand_id
1 'polypeptide(L)'
;MSWYIHHVDLEAHDVAQTASFFRDIIGLEEGQWTYPERIGKIGHSDDTLAYFGTENQGLHIVKAITSFAHDNNFVHNPTIGGHFAVCVPDIQIVKSRLENAGVIVSDAGVYAMKDIHQIYCYDPSMNVVEINQRVDNKNVDIEQDHPIRIEPGNWYIHHVNRQVHDMPATAAFYEDLIGMKRDVFHVPDEETVGDFDRSQDSLVVFGPENRGIHLVRGMPTFHTDNNLMHNPTFGGHVALTVPDVKSVMRRMDNVNHLYSDAGTYAMAGMHQVYTFDPSMNFIEINQPVK
;
A
#
# COMPACT_ATOMS: atom_id res chain seq x y z
N MET A 1 16.30 -11.01 0.18
CA MET A 1 15.75 -10.96 1.55
C MET A 1 14.26 -11.20 1.41
N SER A 2 13.67 -12.03 2.25
CA SER A 2 12.20 -12.18 2.27
C SER A 2 11.57 -10.92 2.88
N TRP A 3 10.40 -10.55 2.40
CA TRP A 3 9.67 -9.37 2.85
C TRP A 3 8.18 -9.55 2.55
N TYR A 4 7.33 -8.76 3.18
CA TYR A 4 5.91 -8.69 2.86
C TYR A 4 5.36 -7.29 3.15
N ILE A 5 4.26 -6.92 2.50
CA ILE A 5 3.54 -5.69 2.84
C ILE A 5 2.86 -5.89 4.18
N HIS A 6 3.20 -5.08 5.17
CA HIS A 6 2.59 -5.12 6.49
C HIS A 6 1.26 -4.36 6.49
N HIS A 7 1.27 -3.13 6.02
CA HIS A 7 0.07 -2.31 5.92
C HIS A 7 0.20 -1.22 4.84
N VAL A 8 -0.92 -0.61 4.53
CA VAL A 8 -0.99 0.65 3.79
C VAL A 8 -1.73 1.66 4.66
N ASP A 9 -1.12 2.82 4.82
CA ASP A 9 -1.70 3.96 5.50
C ASP A 9 -2.29 4.93 4.46
N LEU A 10 -3.54 5.30 4.64
CA LEU A 10 -4.25 6.29 3.83
C LEU A 10 -4.59 7.50 4.69
N GLU A 11 -4.16 8.67 4.24
CA GLU A 11 -4.55 9.91 4.89
C GLU A 11 -6.05 10.15 4.69
N ALA A 12 -6.76 10.53 5.76
CA ALA A 12 -8.16 10.85 5.71
C ALA A 12 -8.47 12.22 6.34
N HIS A 13 -9.27 13.03 5.63
CA HIS A 13 -9.80 14.28 6.17
C HIS A 13 -10.89 14.02 7.22
N ASP A 14 -11.73 13.03 6.95
CA ASP A 14 -12.78 12.53 7.83
C ASP A 14 -12.63 11.01 7.94
N VAL A 15 -12.05 10.56 9.05
CA VAL A 15 -11.77 9.15 9.31
C VAL A 15 -13.06 8.33 9.35
N ALA A 16 -14.11 8.84 10.00
CA ALA A 16 -15.38 8.11 10.14
C ALA A 16 -16.06 7.90 8.77
N GLN A 17 -16.08 8.94 7.93
CA GLN A 17 -16.65 8.86 6.59
C GLN A 17 -15.84 7.89 5.71
N THR A 18 -14.51 7.99 5.75
CA THR A 18 -13.63 7.12 4.97
C THR A 18 -13.72 5.67 5.45
N ALA A 19 -13.75 5.43 6.76
CA ALA A 19 -13.96 4.09 7.32
C ALA A 19 -15.31 3.49 6.90
N SER A 20 -16.40 4.30 6.91
CA SER A 20 -17.68 3.84 6.42
C SER A 20 -17.66 3.40 4.95
N PHE A 21 -16.88 4.09 4.11
CA PHE A 21 -16.69 3.67 2.72
C PHE A 21 -16.06 2.26 2.64
N PHE A 22 -14.98 2.00 3.37
CA PHE A 22 -14.34 0.69 3.36
C PHE A 22 -15.21 -0.40 3.99
N ARG A 23 -15.93 -0.11 5.07
CA ARG A 23 -16.82 -1.05 5.72
C ARG A 23 -18.09 -1.32 4.90
N ASP A 24 -18.82 -0.28 4.48
CA ASP A 24 -20.18 -0.41 3.97
C ASP A 24 -20.22 -0.58 2.44
N ILE A 25 -19.24 0.02 1.71
CA ILE A 25 -19.17 -0.04 0.25
C ILE A 25 -18.19 -1.14 -0.20
N ILE A 26 -16.96 -1.15 0.28
CA ILE A 26 -15.99 -2.18 -0.09
C ILE A 26 -16.32 -3.51 0.59
N GLY A 27 -16.79 -3.47 1.84
CA GLY A 27 -17.18 -4.66 2.60
C GLY A 27 -16.04 -5.24 3.43
N LEU A 28 -15.11 -4.39 3.88
CA LEU A 28 -14.05 -4.80 4.78
C LEU A 28 -14.54 -4.85 6.23
N GLU A 29 -13.98 -5.75 7.01
CA GLU A 29 -14.24 -5.85 8.44
C GLU A 29 -13.24 -5.00 9.23
N GLU A 30 -13.75 -4.13 10.12
CA GLU A 30 -12.91 -3.32 10.99
C GLU A 30 -12.19 -4.21 12.00
N GLY A 31 -10.90 -3.97 12.16
CA GLY A 31 -10.04 -4.64 13.14
C GLY A 31 -9.95 -3.86 14.45
N GLN A 32 -9.34 -4.49 15.43
CA GLN A 32 -9.01 -3.83 16.68
C GLN A 32 -7.52 -3.52 16.75
N TRP A 33 -7.19 -2.22 16.86
CA TRP A 33 -5.80 -1.79 16.97
C TRP A 33 -5.16 -2.25 18.28
N THR A 34 -3.95 -2.77 18.19
CA THR A 34 -3.19 -3.25 19.35
C THR A 34 -2.02 -2.30 19.64
N TYR A 35 -2.06 -1.71 20.81
CA TYR A 35 -1.07 -0.74 21.27
C TYR A 35 0.11 -1.39 22.01
N PRO A 36 1.32 -0.79 21.94
CA PRO A 36 2.40 -1.15 22.85
C PRO A 36 2.07 -0.69 24.29
N GLU A 37 2.78 -1.24 25.29
CA GLU A 37 2.60 -0.85 26.70
C GLU A 37 2.92 0.64 26.95
N ARG A 38 3.83 1.21 26.15
CA ARG A 38 4.13 2.65 26.14
C ARG A 38 3.74 3.22 24.80
N ILE A 39 2.70 4.01 24.79
CA ILE A 39 2.23 4.73 23.61
C ILE A 39 3.01 6.03 23.51
N GLY A 40 3.56 6.33 22.31
CA GLY A 40 4.10 7.64 22.00
C GLY A 40 3.02 8.73 22.01
N LYS A 41 3.37 9.94 21.62
CA LYS A 41 2.41 11.05 21.52
C LYS A 41 1.54 10.91 20.26
N ILE A 42 0.74 9.87 20.20
CA ILE A 42 -0.21 9.59 19.14
C ILE A 42 -1.61 9.86 19.67
N GLY A 43 -2.38 10.66 18.95
CA GLY A 43 -3.81 10.81 19.23
C GLY A 43 -4.54 9.58 18.73
N HIS A 44 -4.79 8.62 19.61
CA HIS A 44 -5.59 7.45 19.29
C HIS A 44 -7.04 7.65 19.71
N SER A 45 -7.88 7.93 18.75
CA SER A 45 -9.33 7.97 18.91
C SER A 45 -9.95 7.57 17.58
N ASP A 46 -11.21 7.18 17.60
CA ASP A 46 -11.98 6.86 16.38
C ASP A 46 -12.03 8.05 15.40
N ASP A 47 -11.75 9.26 15.90
CA ASP A 47 -11.66 10.46 15.06
C ASP A 47 -10.28 10.60 14.35
N THR A 48 -9.29 9.82 14.77
CA THR A 48 -7.91 9.93 14.26
C THR A 48 -7.41 8.68 13.55
N LEU A 49 -7.99 7.52 13.83
CA LEU A 49 -7.56 6.24 13.29
C LEU A 49 -8.75 5.29 13.15
N ALA A 50 -8.92 4.71 11.97
CA ALA A 50 -9.70 3.50 11.75
C ALA A 50 -8.80 2.43 11.12
N TYR A 51 -9.12 1.17 11.32
CA TYR A 51 -8.24 0.07 10.96
C TYR A 51 -9.03 -1.13 10.44
N PHE A 52 -8.56 -1.70 9.33
CA PHE A 52 -9.10 -2.90 8.72
C PHE A 52 -7.98 -3.92 8.60
N GLY A 53 -8.12 -5.04 9.29
CA GLY A 53 -7.10 -6.09 9.28
C GLY A 53 -6.93 -6.80 10.63
N THR A 54 -5.82 -7.52 10.80
CA THR A 54 -5.47 -8.26 12.02
C THR A 54 -4.04 -7.95 12.47
N GLU A 55 -3.81 -7.97 13.77
CA GLU A 55 -2.47 -7.73 14.36
C GLU A 55 -1.79 -6.46 13.82
N ASN A 56 -2.57 -5.40 13.61
CA ASN A 56 -2.16 -4.13 13.01
C ASN A 56 -1.64 -4.24 11.56
N GLN A 57 -1.85 -5.37 10.89
CA GLN A 57 -1.56 -5.53 9.46
C GLN A 57 -2.82 -5.22 8.65
N GLY A 58 -2.67 -4.51 7.54
CA GLY A 58 -3.80 -4.26 6.67
C GLY A 58 -3.93 -2.82 6.18
N LEU A 59 -5.13 -2.28 6.25
CA LEU A 59 -5.42 -0.92 5.83
C LEU A 59 -5.62 -0.03 7.04
N HIS A 60 -4.85 1.05 7.12
CA HIS A 60 -4.95 2.08 8.14
C HIS A 60 -5.54 3.34 7.52
N ILE A 61 -6.52 3.93 8.15
CA ILE A 61 -7.12 5.21 7.78
C ILE A 61 -6.75 6.21 8.86
N VAL A 62 -5.87 7.15 8.56
CA VAL A 62 -5.24 8.01 9.55
C VAL A 62 -5.49 9.47 9.25
N LYS A 63 -5.88 10.22 10.27
CA LYS A 63 -5.99 11.68 10.16
C LYS A 63 -4.61 12.32 10.15
N ALA A 64 -4.37 13.22 9.20
CA ALA A 64 -3.13 14.00 9.17
C ALA A 64 -2.93 14.81 10.46
N ILE A 65 -1.79 14.63 11.12
CA ILE A 65 -1.37 15.38 12.31
C ILE A 65 -0.09 16.12 11.96
N THR A 66 -0.21 17.39 11.62
CA THR A 66 0.90 18.21 11.09
C THR A 66 2.09 18.34 12.04
N SER A 67 1.84 18.34 13.36
CA SER A 67 2.90 18.40 14.37
C SER A 67 3.53 17.06 14.71
N PHE A 68 3.01 15.94 14.17
CA PHE A 68 3.37 14.59 14.58
C PHE A 68 4.89 14.32 14.55
N ALA A 69 5.55 14.66 13.46
CA ALA A 69 6.99 14.47 13.32
C ALA A 69 7.78 15.29 14.36
N HIS A 70 7.42 16.56 14.52
CA HIS A 70 8.05 17.43 15.52
C HIS A 70 7.85 16.93 16.95
N ASP A 71 6.63 16.53 17.31
CA ASP A 71 6.28 16.09 18.66
C ASP A 71 6.95 14.77 19.06
N ASN A 72 7.35 13.98 18.09
CA ASN A 72 7.99 12.69 18.27
C ASN A 72 9.48 12.68 17.86
N ASN A 73 10.07 13.84 17.53
CA ASN A 73 11.44 14.00 17.06
C ASN A 73 11.77 13.15 15.80
N PHE A 74 10.82 13.05 14.89
CA PHE A 74 11.02 12.39 13.58
C PHE A 74 11.33 13.43 12.51
N VAL A 75 12.10 13.04 11.49
CA VAL A 75 12.29 13.83 10.27
C VAL A 75 11.08 13.62 9.33
N HIS A 76 10.52 12.43 9.32
CA HIS A 76 9.41 12.05 8.46
C HIS A 76 8.09 12.10 9.22
N ASN A 77 7.04 12.61 8.60
CA ASN A 77 5.69 12.58 9.16
C ASN A 77 4.88 11.46 8.49
N PRO A 78 4.71 10.30 9.13
CA PRO A 78 3.99 9.17 8.53
C PRO A 78 2.48 9.39 8.41
N THR A 79 1.92 10.43 9.04
CA THR A 79 0.49 10.72 9.01
C THR A 79 0.07 11.62 7.84
N ILE A 80 1.04 12.11 7.04
CA ILE A 80 0.77 13.03 5.92
C ILE A 80 1.10 12.33 4.60
N GLY A 81 0.17 12.36 3.65
CA GLY A 81 0.30 11.81 2.31
C GLY A 81 0.17 10.30 2.23
N GLY A 82 -0.07 9.63 3.34
CA GLY A 82 -0.10 8.17 3.44
C GLY A 82 1.28 7.54 3.21
N HIS A 83 1.37 6.26 3.49
CA HIS A 83 2.58 5.47 3.24
C HIS A 83 2.21 3.99 3.06
N PHE A 84 3.20 3.19 2.74
CA PHE A 84 3.10 1.75 2.87
C PHE A 84 4.25 1.22 3.71
N ALA A 85 4.02 0.12 4.39
CA ALA A 85 4.99 -0.52 5.26
C ALA A 85 5.35 -1.91 4.74
N VAL A 86 6.65 -2.20 4.72
CA VAL A 86 7.18 -3.52 4.41
C VAL A 86 7.84 -4.12 5.63
N CYS A 87 7.48 -5.35 5.96
CA CYS A 87 8.12 -6.09 7.03
C CYS A 87 9.33 -6.86 6.50
N VAL A 88 10.44 -6.77 7.21
CA VAL A 88 11.71 -7.42 6.86
C VAL A 88 12.19 -8.28 8.03
N PRO A 89 13.02 -9.32 7.77
CA PRO A 89 13.55 -10.18 8.82
C PRO A 89 14.50 -9.48 9.79
N ASP A 90 15.26 -8.49 9.30
CA ASP A 90 16.26 -7.75 10.07
C ASP A 90 16.30 -6.28 9.64
N ILE A 91 15.67 -5.45 10.45
CA ILE A 91 15.56 -4.01 10.20
C ILE A 91 16.92 -3.30 10.36
N GLN A 92 17.83 -3.83 11.20
CA GLN A 92 19.13 -3.21 11.43
C GLN A 92 20.03 -3.32 10.19
N ILE A 93 19.92 -4.41 9.44
CA ILE A 93 20.62 -4.57 8.17
C ILE A 93 20.14 -3.52 7.17
N VAL A 94 18.81 -3.35 7.05
CA VAL A 94 18.23 -2.36 6.12
C VAL A 94 18.58 -0.94 6.56
N LYS A 95 18.42 -0.62 7.85
CA LYS A 95 18.79 0.69 8.41
C LYS A 95 20.23 1.04 8.11
N SER A 96 21.16 0.10 8.35
CA SER A 96 22.60 0.32 8.08
C SER A 96 22.88 0.58 6.59
N ARG A 97 22.20 -0.10 5.68
CA ARG A 97 22.34 0.16 4.23
C ARG A 97 21.83 1.55 3.86
N LEU A 98 20.66 1.94 4.38
CA LEU A 98 20.07 3.26 4.17
C LEU A 98 21.02 4.37 4.65
N GLU A 99 21.51 4.28 5.88
CA GLU A 99 22.41 5.25 6.48
C GLU A 99 23.75 5.34 5.71
N ASN A 100 24.33 4.20 5.32
CA ASN A 100 25.56 4.16 4.50
C ASN A 100 25.37 4.76 3.11
N ALA A 101 24.16 4.70 2.56
CA ALA A 101 23.79 5.35 1.31
C ALA A 101 23.45 6.84 1.46
N GLY A 102 23.50 7.38 2.69
CA GLY A 102 23.16 8.78 2.99
C GLY A 102 21.67 9.05 3.04
N VAL A 103 20.84 8.02 3.09
CA VAL A 103 19.38 8.19 3.27
C VAL A 103 19.08 8.55 4.72
N ILE A 104 18.31 9.61 4.92
CA ILE A 104 17.86 10.00 6.26
C ILE A 104 16.82 9.00 6.76
N VAL A 105 16.99 8.51 7.97
CA VAL A 105 16.09 7.54 8.61
C VAL A 105 15.52 8.12 9.90
N SER A 106 14.21 8.01 10.10
CA SER A 106 13.55 8.22 11.39
C SER A 106 13.35 6.86 12.05
N ASP A 107 14.08 6.58 13.12
CA ASP A 107 13.95 5.33 13.87
C ASP A 107 12.99 5.55 15.05
N ALA A 108 11.79 5.00 14.92
CA ALA A 108 10.73 5.12 15.90
C ALA A 108 10.77 4.02 16.98
N GLY A 109 11.54 2.97 16.75
CA GLY A 109 11.51 1.80 17.63
C GLY A 109 10.15 1.11 17.67
N VAL A 110 9.81 0.48 18.77
CA VAL A 110 8.45 -0.06 19.02
C VAL A 110 7.60 1.09 19.54
N TYR A 111 6.84 1.70 18.63
CA TYR A 111 6.22 3.00 18.87
C TYR A 111 4.69 3.01 18.78
N ALA A 112 4.13 2.83 17.58
CA ALA A 112 2.70 2.92 17.33
C ALA A 112 1.99 1.56 17.37
N MET A 113 2.70 0.51 17.02
CA MET A 113 2.17 -0.85 16.93
C MET A 113 2.90 -1.76 17.91
N LYS A 114 2.11 -2.61 18.61
CA LYS A 114 2.66 -3.57 19.54
C LYS A 114 3.60 -4.54 18.83
N ASP A 115 4.78 -4.77 19.40
CA ASP A 115 5.78 -5.74 18.96
C ASP A 115 6.32 -5.49 17.53
N ILE A 116 6.16 -4.27 17.00
CA ILE A 116 6.68 -3.87 15.69
C ILE A 116 7.68 -2.73 15.85
N HIS A 117 8.95 -2.99 15.51
CA HIS A 117 9.95 -1.94 15.34
C HIS A 117 9.75 -1.26 13.99
N GLN A 118 9.69 0.07 13.96
CA GLN A 118 9.35 0.88 12.80
C GLN A 118 10.48 1.88 12.50
N ILE A 119 10.87 1.98 11.23
CA ILE A 119 11.69 3.07 10.71
C ILE A 119 11.04 3.68 9.47
N TYR A 120 11.26 4.97 9.26
CA TYR A 120 10.71 5.72 8.12
C TYR A 120 11.82 6.37 7.31
N CYS A 121 11.66 6.38 6.00
CA CYS A 121 12.51 7.11 5.06
C CYS A 121 11.71 7.53 3.82
N TYR A 122 12.31 8.39 2.99
CA TYR A 122 11.81 8.62 1.63
C TYR A 122 12.57 7.75 0.64
N ASP A 123 11.86 7.22 -0.35
CA ASP A 123 12.49 6.68 -1.54
C ASP A 123 12.95 7.82 -2.48
N PRO A 124 13.72 7.55 -3.55
CA PRO A 124 14.19 8.58 -4.47
C PRO A 124 13.08 9.38 -5.19
N SER A 125 11.87 8.86 -5.23
CA SER A 125 10.69 9.54 -5.78
C SER A 125 9.84 10.24 -4.72
N MET A 126 10.38 10.36 -3.49
CA MET A 126 9.74 11.03 -2.34
C MET A 126 8.48 10.32 -1.81
N ASN A 127 8.31 9.04 -2.08
CA ASN A 127 7.31 8.25 -1.38
C ASN A 127 7.79 7.96 0.05
N VAL A 128 6.90 8.10 1.03
CA VAL A 128 7.18 7.64 2.39
C VAL A 128 7.15 6.12 2.44
N VAL A 129 8.24 5.54 2.90
CA VAL A 129 8.38 4.09 3.08
C VAL A 129 8.59 3.81 4.56
N GLU A 130 7.74 2.97 5.12
CA GLU A 130 7.94 2.38 6.44
C GLU A 130 8.56 1.00 6.30
N ILE A 131 9.61 0.73 7.07
CA ILE A 131 10.22 -0.60 7.16
C ILE A 131 9.99 -1.11 8.59
N ASN A 132 9.48 -2.31 8.69
CA ASN A 132 9.07 -2.94 9.93
C ASN A 132 9.85 -4.21 10.20
N GLN A 133 10.02 -4.52 11.49
CA GLN A 133 10.42 -5.84 11.96
C GLN A 133 9.58 -6.23 13.17
N ARG A 134 9.08 -7.48 13.19
CA ARG A 134 8.47 -8.05 14.40
C ARG A 134 9.55 -8.37 15.43
N VAL A 135 9.32 -7.98 16.70
CA VAL A 135 10.26 -8.19 17.80
C VAL A 135 9.74 -9.20 18.83
N ASP A 136 8.57 -9.78 18.63
CA ASP A 136 7.93 -10.73 19.54
C ASP A 136 8.41 -12.18 19.38
N ASN A 137 9.47 -12.42 18.60
CA ASN A 137 10.00 -13.76 18.25
C ASN A 137 8.97 -14.76 17.72
N LYS A 138 7.76 -14.31 17.40
CA LYS A 138 6.88 -15.11 16.57
C LYS A 138 7.52 -15.14 15.19
N ASN A 139 8.22 -16.24 14.90
CA ASN A 139 8.70 -16.53 13.55
C ASN A 139 7.48 -16.49 12.64
N VAL A 140 7.22 -15.33 12.06
CA VAL A 140 6.42 -15.27 10.86
C VAL A 140 7.20 -16.08 9.86
N ASP A 141 6.64 -17.19 9.43
CA ASP A 141 7.22 -18.05 8.41
C ASP A 141 7.30 -17.24 7.12
N ILE A 142 8.42 -16.46 7.01
CA ILE A 142 8.73 -15.63 5.85
C ILE A 142 9.21 -16.52 4.70
N GLU A 143 9.18 -17.86 4.88
CA GLU A 143 9.54 -18.84 3.86
C GLU A 143 8.56 -18.93 2.69
N GLN A 144 7.40 -18.31 2.81
CA GLN A 144 6.49 -18.22 1.68
C GLN A 144 6.65 -16.85 1.03
N ASP A 145 7.11 -16.83 -0.21
CA ASP A 145 7.22 -15.69 -1.14
C ASP A 145 5.87 -14.98 -1.39
N HIS A 146 5.02 -14.85 -0.38
CA HIS A 146 3.77 -14.12 -0.45
C HIS A 146 3.95 -12.76 0.21
N PRO A 147 3.98 -11.67 -0.57
CA PRO A 147 4.13 -10.32 -0.05
C PRO A 147 2.96 -9.85 0.82
N ILE A 148 1.98 -10.73 1.09
CA ILE A 148 0.76 -10.34 1.78
C ILE A 148 0.30 -11.46 2.71
N ARG A 149 0.23 -11.15 4.00
CA ARG A 149 -0.54 -11.89 4.98
C ARG A 149 -1.57 -10.95 5.57
N ILE A 150 -2.78 -11.01 5.07
CA ILE A 150 -3.92 -10.43 5.76
C ILE A 150 -5.05 -11.43 5.70
N GLU A 151 -5.42 -11.92 6.86
CA GLU A 151 -6.71 -12.53 7.07
C GLU A 151 -7.40 -11.76 8.18
N PRO A 152 -8.42 -11.02 7.87
CA PRO A 152 -9.76 -11.43 8.22
C PRO A 152 -10.71 -11.17 7.07
N GLY A 153 -11.64 -12.07 6.88
CA GLY A 153 -12.83 -11.78 6.06
C GLY A 153 -12.66 -11.86 4.55
N ASN A 154 -11.76 -12.70 4.01
CA ASN A 154 -11.65 -12.99 2.58
C ASN A 154 -11.17 -11.84 1.68
N TRP A 155 -10.52 -10.83 2.21
CA TRP A 155 -9.89 -9.77 1.43
C TRP A 155 -8.39 -9.69 1.76
N TYR A 156 -7.61 -9.09 0.86
CA TYR A 156 -6.20 -8.81 1.11
C TYR A 156 -5.70 -7.65 0.25
N ILE A 157 -4.60 -7.02 0.66
CA ILE A 157 -3.88 -6.06 -0.17
C ILE A 157 -3.15 -6.85 -1.26
N HIS A 158 -3.52 -6.63 -2.53
CA HIS A 158 -2.88 -7.29 -3.66
C HIS A 158 -1.53 -6.65 -3.97
N HIS A 159 -1.52 -5.35 -4.14
CA HIS A 159 -0.31 -4.59 -4.39
C HIS A 159 -0.43 -3.14 -3.92
N VAL A 160 0.72 -2.49 -3.86
CA VAL A 160 0.85 -1.05 -3.69
C VAL A 160 1.50 -0.49 -4.94
N ASN A 161 0.80 0.35 -5.66
CA ASN A 161 1.34 1.09 -6.79
C ASN A 161 1.91 2.42 -6.29
N ARG A 162 3.12 2.77 -6.74
CA ARG A 162 3.73 4.06 -6.46
C ARG A 162 4.18 4.72 -7.75
N GLN A 163 3.75 5.95 -7.93
CA GLN A 163 4.26 6.78 -9.02
C GLN A 163 5.72 7.14 -8.75
N VAL A 164 6.56 7.00 -9.77
CA VAL A 164 7.99 7.32 -9.68
C VAL A 164 8.41 8.31 -10.77
N HIS A 165 9.35 9.18 -10.42
CA HIS A 165 9.93 10.17 -11.33
C HIS A 165 11.24 9.69 -11.92
N ASP A 166 12.04 8.97 -11.11
CA ASP A 166 13.30 8.36 -11.50
C ASP A 166 13.23 6.86 -11.25
N MET A 167 12.83 6.11 -12.30
CA MET A 167 12.63 4.66 -12.20
C MET A 167 13.94 3.93 -11.84
N PRO A 168 15.08 4.19 -12.49
CA PRO A 168 16.34 3.51 -12.15
C PRO A 168 16.75 3.72 -10.69
N ALA A 169 16.74 4.96 -10.20
CA ALA A 169 17.15 5.27 -8.84
C ALA A 169 16.16 4.68 -7.80
N THR A 170 14.86 4.77 -8.07
CA THR A 170 13.86 4.22 -7.16
C THR A 170 13.89 2.69 -7.13
N ALA A 171 14.04 2.04 -8.28
CA ALA A 171 14.16 0.59 -8.31
C ALA A 171 15.43 0.09 -7.58
N ALA A 172 16.58 0.75 -7.78
CA ALA A 172 17.81 0.43 -7.07
C ALA A 172 17.68 0.61 -5.54
N PHE A 173 16.92 1.61 -5.09
CA PHE A 173 16.62 1.78 -3.67
C PHE A 173 15.97 0.51 -3.07
N TYR A 174 14.92 -0.02 -3.72
CA TYR A 174 14.25 -1.24 -3.23
C TYR A 174 15.14 -2.48 -3.37
N GLU A 175 15.93 -2.60 -4.42
CA GLU A 175 16.81 -3.75 -4.64
C GLU A 175 18.01 -3.77 -3.69
N ASP A 176 18.77 -2.68 -3.67
CA ASP A 176 20.09 -2.64 -3.01
C ASP A 176 19.97 -2.34 -1.51
N LEU A 177 19.06 -1.43 -1.13
CA LEU A 177 18.94 -0.98 0.26
C LEU A 177 17.92 -1.80 1.05
N ILE A 178 16.71 -2.00 0.51
CA ILE A 178 15.68 -2.82 1.17
C ILE A 178 16.00 -4.31 0.99
N GLY A 179 16.57 -4.70 -0.15
CA GLY A 179 16.96 -6.07 -0.46
C GLY A 179 15.85 -6.87 -1.13
N MET A 180 14.98 -6.19 -1.87
CA MET A 180 13.93 -6.82 -2.66
C MET A 180 14.48 -7.39 -3.96
N LYS A 181 13.73 -8.31 -4.58
CA LYS A 181 14.05 -8.88 -5.88
C LYS A 181 12.96 -8.50 -6.87
N ARG A 182 13.37 -7.99 -8.03
CA ARG A 182 12.43 -7.75 -9.15
C ARG A 182 11.79 -9.04 -9.60
N ASP A 183 10.56 -8.92 -10.04
CA ASP A 183 9.80 -9.98 -10.68
C ASP A 183 9.28 -9.53 -12.05
N VAL A 184 8.63 -10.43 -12.75
CA VAL A 184 8.05 -10.17 -14.07
C VAL A 184 6.60 -9.79 -13.91
N PHE A 185 6.20 -8.69 -14.56
CA PHE A 185 4.78 -8.33 -14.62
C PHE A 185 4.06 -9.22 -15.64
N HIS A 186 3.09 -9.98 -15.16
CA HIS A 186 2.29 -10.88 -15.99
C HIS A 186 1.10 -10.12 -16.59
N VAL A 187 1.07 -10.05 -17.89
CA VAL A 187 -0.01 -9.39 -18.66
C VAL A 187 -1.01 -10.43 -19.16
N PRO A 188 -2.26 -10.02 -19.41
CA PRO A 188 -3.21 -10.85 -20.14
C PRO A 188 -2.69 -11.19 -21.55
N ASP A 189 -3.33 -12.16 -22.22
CA ASP A 189 -3.05 -12.45 -23.63
C ASP A 189 -3.17 -11.18 -24.49
N GLU A 190 -2.37 -11.08 -25.55
CA GLU A 190 -2.19 -9.85 -26.36
C GLU A 190 -3.50 -9.20 -26.84
N GLU A 191 -4.56 -10.01 -27.04
CA GLU A 191 -5.87 -9.51 -27.49
C GLU A 191 -6.67 -8.71 -26.45
N THR A 192 -6.30 -8.81 -25.15
CA THR A 192 -7.04 -8.19 -24.04
C THR A 192 -6.27 -7.10 -23.32
N VAL A 193 -5.06 -6.85 -23.76
CA VAL A 193 -4.16 -5.90 -23.09
C VAL A 193 -4.52 -4.47 -23.46
N GLY A 194 -4.68 -3.63 -22.42
CA GLY A 194 -4.81 -2.19 -22.61
C GLY A 194 -3.55 -1.56 -23.20
N ASP A 195 -3.71 -0.38 -23.77
CA ASP A 195 -2.61 0.37 -24.38
C ASP A 195 -1.78 1.07 -23.30
N PHE A 196 -0.66 0.46 -22.91
CA PHE A 196 0.31 1.09 -22.01
C PHE A 196 1.74 0.55 -22.21
N ASP A 197 2.69 1.43 -21.94
CA ASP A 197 4.12 1.09 -21.98
C ASP A 197 4.51 0.22 -20.78
N ARG A 198 4.98 -0.99 -21.06
CA ARG A 198 5.41 -2.00 -20.08
C ARG A 198 6.93 -2.17 -20.05
N SER A 199 7.66 -1.26 -20.66
CA SER A 199 9.11 -1.28 -20.58
C SER A 199 9.57 -1.14 -19.11
N GLN A 200 10.77 -1.61 -18.80
CA GLN A 200 11.38 -1.43 -17.48
C GLN A 200 11.59 0.04 -17.11
N ASP A 201 11.50 0.94 -18.09
CA ASP A 201 11.53 2.38 -17.85
C ASP A 201 10.18 2.93 -17.35
N SER A 202 9.11 2.18 -17.53
CA SER A 202 7.75 2.59 -17.17
C SER A 202 7.12 1.77 -16.05
N LEU A 203 7.55 0.53 -15.86
CA LEU A 203 6.99 -0.39 -14.85
C LEU A 203 8.08 -1.32 -14.29
N VAL A 204 8.24 -1.32 -12.98
CA VAL A 204 9.05 -2.30 -12.24
C VAL A 204 8.20 -2.89 -11.11
N VAL A 205 8.24 -4.19 -10.94
CA VAL A 205 7.50 -4.89 -9.89
C VAL A 205 8.41 -5.67 -8.96
N PHE A 206 8.00 -5.72 -7.69
CA PHE A 206 8.59 -6.52 -6.65
C PHE A 206 7.50 -7.38 -6.04
N GLY A 207 7.63 -8.69 -6.18
CA GLY A 207 6.70 -9.68 -5.68
C GLY A 207 6.08 -10.53 -6.79
N PRO A 208 5.74 -11.79 -6.49
CA PRO A 208 5.27 -12.77 -7.46
C PRO A 208 3.82 -12.49 -7.92
N GLU A 209 3.49 -12.98 -9.11
CA GLU A 209 2.11 -12.99 -9.62
C GLU A 209 1.44 -11.59 -9.64
N ASN A 210 2.19 -10.55 -10.00
CA ASN A 210 1.74 -9.15 -9.98
C ASN A 210 1.30 -8.65 -8.60
N ARG A 211 1.71 -9.31 -7.53
CA ARG A 211 1.47 -8.85 -6.15
C ARG A 211 2.66 -8.04 -5.65
N GLY A 212 2.44 -7.26 -4.59
CA GLY A 212 3.53 -6.58 -3.89
C GLY A 212 3.67 -5.11 -4.23
N ILE A 213 4.83 -4.66 -4.67
CA ILE A 213 5.07 -3.24 -4.98
C ILE A 213 5.22 -3.06 -6.48
N HIS A 214 4.44 -2.14 -7.03
CA HIS A 214 4.55 -1.69 -8.41
C HIS A 214 5.12 -0.26 -8.42
N LEU A 215 6.24 -0.06 -9.06
CA LEU A 215 6.76 1.26 -9.39
C LEU A 215 6.30 1.60 -10.80
N VAL A 216 5.58 2.69 -10.96
CA VAL A 216 4.97 3.06 -12.24
C VAL A 216 5.33 4.49 -12.60
N ARG A 217 5.77 4.70 -13.83
CA ARG A 217 5.92 6.04 -14.40
C ARG A 217 4.55 6.59 -14.77
N GLY A 218 4.25 7.82 -14.33
CA GLY A 218 2.99 8.46 -14.66
C GLY A 218 2.83 8.66 -16.17
N MET A 219 1.73 8.17 -16.73
CA MET A 219 1.35 8.31 -18.15
C MET A 219 0.09 9.18 -18.27
N PRO A 220 0.20 10.45 -18.69
CA PRO A 220 -0.91 11.41 -18.65
C PRO A 220 -2.15 10.99 -19.43
N THR A 221 -1.98 10.33 -20.58
CA THR A 221 -3.07 9.94 -21.47
C THR A 221 -3.62 8.54 -21.17
N PHE A 222 -3.02 7.80 -20.26
CA PHE A 222 -3.37 6.40 -19.99
C PHE A 222 -4.88 6.15 -19.85
N HIS A 223 -5.54 6.99 -19.04
CA HIS A 223 -6.98 6.83 -18.79
C HIS A 223 -7.83 7.10 -20.04
N THR A 224 -7.48 8.11 -20.85
CA THR A 224 -8.20 8.41 -22.11
C THR A 224 -7.96 7.35 -23.17
N ASP A 225 -6.73 6.86 -23.30
CA ASP A 225 -6.34 5.84 -24.28
C ASP A 225 -7.03 4.48 -23.99
N ASN A 226 -7.41 4.26 -22.73
CA ASN A 226 -8.04 3.03 -22.27
C ASN A 226 -9.51 3.20 -21.86
N ASN A 227 -10.15 4.34 -22.18
CA ASN A 227 -11.54 4.65 -21.83
C ASN A 227 -11.87 4.53 -20.33
N LEU A 228 -10.92 4.88 -19.48
CA LEU A 228 -11.11 4.92 -18.03
C LEU A 228 -11.41 6.35 -17.56
N MET A 229 -12.24 6.50 -16.56
CA MET A 229 -12.45 7.77 -15.87
C MET A 229 -11.25 8.11 -14.97
N HIS A 230 -10.63 7.10 -14.38
CA HIS A 230 -9.53 7.22 -13.42
C HIS A 230 -8.21 6.84 -14.07
N ASN A 231 -7.13 7.56 -13.74
CA ASN A 231 -5.80 7.23 -14.24
C ASN A 231 -4.98 6.50 -13.15
N PRO A 232 -4.82 5.17 -13.24
CA PRO A 232 -4.12 4.39 -12.22
C PRO A 232 -2.60 4.59 -12.20
N THR A 233 -2.04 5.34 -13.14
CA THR A 233 -0.60 5.60 -13.21
C THR A 233 -0.17 6.87 -12.46
N PHE A 234 -1.12 7.67 -11.94
CA PHE A 234 -0.85 8.90 -11.19
C PHE A 234 -1.16 8.76 -9.69
N GLY A 235 -0.29 9.34 -8.87
CA GLY A 235 -0.46 9.42 -7.41
C GLY A 235 -0.20 8.12 -6.66
N GLY A 236 -0.14 7.00 -7.36
CA GLY A 236 -0.13 5.67 -6.75
C GLY A 236 -1.51 5.25 -6.21
N HIS A 237 -1.64 3.99 -5.84
CA HIS A 237 -2.86 3.44 -5.24
C HIS A 237 -2.56 2.19 -4.39
N VAL A 238 -3.51 1.80 -3.57
CA VAL A 238 -3.57 0.47 -2.97
C VAL A 238 -4.58 -0.37 -3.74
N ALA A 239 -4.24 -1.61 -4.01
CA ALA A 239 -5.15 -2.58 -4.60
C ALA A 239 -5.62 -3.59 -3.56
N LEU A 240 -6.93 -3.70 -3.41
CA LEU A 240 -7.61 -4.58 -2.47
C LEU A 240 -8.29 -5.71 -3.23
N THR A 241 -7.88 -6.96 -2.98
CA THR A 241 -8.61 -8.11 -3.50
C THR A 241 -9.80 -8.43 -2.61
N VAL A 242 -10.96 -8.55 -3.24
CA VAL A 242 -12.22 -8.87 -2.59
C VAL A 242 -12.84 -10.14 -3.20
N PRO A 243 -13.69 -10.88 -2.46
CA PRO A 243 -14.30 -12.10 -2.97
C PRO A 243 -15.34 -11.88 -4.09
N ASP A 244 -15.97 -10.71 -4.15
CA ASP A 244 -17.01 -10.38 -5.14
C ASP A 244 -16.97 -8.89 -5.51
N VAL A 245 -16.17 -8.56 -6.55
CA VAL A 245 -16.04 -7.20 -7.07
C VAL A 245 -17.36 -6.66 -7.62
N LYS A 246 -18.20 -7.52 -8.20
CA LYS A 246 -19.52 -7.11 -8.72
C LYS A 246 -20.46 -6.69 -7.61
N SER A 247 -20.35 -7.28 -6.42
CA SER A 247 -21.10 -6.86 -5.25
C SER A 247 -20.64 -5.47 -4.77
N VAL A 248 -19.35 -5.19 -4.82
CA VAL A 248 -18.83 -3.84 -4.51
C VAL A 248 -19.37 -2.82 -5.52
N MET A 249 -19.28 -3.12 -6.82
CA MET A 249 -19.83 -2.24 -7.88
C MET A 249 -21.31 -1.92 -7.65
N ARG A 250 -22.14 -2.94 -7.36
CA ARG A 250 -23.55 -2.71 -7.05
C ARG A 250 -23.78 -1.80 -5.85
N ARG A 251 -22.95 -1.91 -4.79
CA ARG A 251 -23.03 -0.99 -3.64
C ARG A 251 -22.65 0.43 -4.02
N MET A 252 -21.63 0.61 -4.86
CA MET A 252 -21.23 1.90 -5.43
C MET A 252 -22.38 2.52 -6.26
N ASP A 253 -22.99 1.74 -7.15
CA ASP A 253 -24.13 2.17 -7.96
C ASP A 253 -25.30 2.64 -7.10
N ASN A 254 -25.62 1.93 -6.02
CA ASN A 254 -26.71 2.26 -5.11
C ASN A 254 -26.56 3.62 -4.42
N VAL A 255 -25.32 4.10 -4.28
CA VAL A 255 -25.02 5.41 -3.67
C VAL A 255 -24.52 6.45 -4.69
N ASN A 256 -24.60 6.15 -5.98
CA ASN A 256 -24.08 6.97 -7.08
C ASN A 256 -22.57 7.31 -6.92
N HIS A 257 -21.80 6.39 -6.39
CA HIS A 257 -20.35 6.55 -6.27
C HIS A 257 -19.66 6.21 -7.58
N LEU A 258 -18.77 7.10 -8.05
CA LEU A 258 -18.12 6.97 -9.37
C LEU A 258 -16.97 5.95 -9.31
N TYR A 259 -16.93 5.07 -10.31
CA TYR A 259 -15.83 4.12 -10.49
C TYR A 259 -15.56 3.87 -11.98
N SER A 260 -14.39 3.31 -12.29
CA SER A 260 -14.03 2.80 -13.60
C SER A 260 -13.98 1.27 -13.55
N ASP A 261 -14.82 0.59 -14.31
CA ASP A 261 -14.71 -0.86 -14.51
C ASP A 261 -13.75 -1.12 -15.69
N ALA A 262 -12.53 -1.56 -15.38
CA ALA A 262 -11.51 -1.88 -16.37
C ALA A 262 -11.59 -3.34 -16.85
N GLY A 263 -12.38 -4.17 -16.18
CA GLY A 263 -12.43 -5.60 -16.49
C GLY A 263 -11.09 -6.29 -16.29
N THR A 264 -10.80 -7.32 -17.06
CA THR A 264 -9.51 -7.98 -17.11
C THR A 264 -8.61 -7.25 -18.08
N TYR A 265 -7.88 -6.26 -17.58
CA TYR A 265 -7.26 -5.23 -18.41
C TYR A 265 -5.73 -5.25 -18.36
N ALA A 266 -5.11 -4.90 -17.22
CA ALA A 266 -3.66 -4.78 -17.12
C ALA A 266 -2.99 -6.04 -16.54
N MET A 267 -3.68 -6.74 -15.65
CA MET A 267 -3.16 -7.93 -15.00
C MET A 267 -3.90 -9.19 -15.46
N ALA A 268 -3.12 -10.22 -15.78
CA ALA A 268 -3.67 -11.52 -16.17
C ALA A 268 -4.57 -12.09 -15.05
N GLY A 269 -5.76 -12.55 -15.40
CA GLY A 269 -6.65 -13.24 -14.48
C GLY A 269 -7.26 -12.37 -13.38
N MET A 270 -7.17 -11.03 -13.46
CA MET A 270 -7.70 -10.12 -12.45
C MET A 270 -8.73 -9.16 -13.05
N HIS A 271 -9.96 -9.16 -12.55
CA HIS A 271 -10.92 -8.10 -12.80
C HIS A 271 -10.59 -6.90 -11.93
N GLN A 272 -10.43 -5.71 -12.52
CA GLN A 272 -9.98 -4.50 -11.87
C GLN A 272 -11.02 -3.39 -11.94
N VAL A 273 -11.28 -2.73 -10.82
CA VAL A 273 -12.16 -1.57 -10.69
C VAL A 273 -11.43 -0.46 -9.96
N TYR A 274 -11.51 0.76 -10.45
CA TYR A 274 -10.82 1.92 -9.87
C TYR A 274 -11.81 2.95 -9.35
N THR A 275 -11.51 3.55 -8.20
CA THR A 275 -12.32 4.58 -7.58
C THR A 275 -11.47 5.47 -6.65
N PHE A 276 -12.08 6.56 -6.16
CA PHE A 276 -11.54 7.32 -5.03
C PHE A 276 -12.36 7.04 -3.77
N ASP A 277 -11.70 6.99 -2.62
CA ASP A 277 -12.38 7.03 -1.34
C ASP A 277 -12.87 8.45 -1.01
N PRO A 278 -13.65 8.67 0.06
CA PRO A 278 -14.13 10.01 0.44
C PRO A 278 -13.04 11.04 0.74
N SER A 279 -11.83 10.61 1.06
CA SER A 279 -10.67 11.45 1.29
C SER A 279 -9.78 11.63 0.04
N MET A 280 -10.27 11.18 -1.12
CA MET A 280 -9.60 11.24 -2.42
C MET A 280 -8.35 10.37 -2.54
N ASN A 281 -8.20 9.34 -1.71
CA ASN A 281 -7.22 8.31 -1.96
C ASN A 281 -7.66 7.44 -3.13
N PHE A 282 -6.72 7.13 -4.02
CA PHE A 282 -6.99 6.28 -5.17
C PHE A 282 -6.92 4.80 -4.80
N ILE A 283 -7.98 4.07 -5.09
CA ILE A 283 -8.17 2.67 -4.69
C ILE A 283 -8.42 1.82 -5.93
N GLU A 284 -7.69 0.73 -6.05
CA GLU A 284 -8.05 -0.39 -6.92
C GLU A 284 -8.77 -1.46 -6.09
N ILE A 285 -9.87 -1.98 -6.62
CA ILE A 285 -10.56 -3.14 -6.07
C ILE A 285 -10.49 -4.22 -7.15
N ASN A 286 -9.99 -5.39 -6.79
CA ASN A 286 -9.84 -6.45 -7.77
C ASN A 286 -10.34 -7.80 -7.27
N GLN A 287 -10.53 -8.71 -8.23
CA GLN A 287 -10.94 -10.09 -7.96
C GLN A 287 -10.29 -11.02 -8.98
N PRO A 288 -9.73 -12.18 -8.55
CA PRO A 288 -9.32 -13.22 -9.49
C PRO A 288 -10.50 -13.71 -10.34
N VAL A 289 -10.32 -13.78 -11.64
CA VAL A 289 -11.28 -14.38 -12.58
C VAL A 289 -10.78 -15.75 -13.01
N LYS A 290 -11.72 -16.70 -13.13
CA LYS A 290 -11.43 -18.08 -13.53
C LYS A 290 -11.35 -18.21 -15.03
#